data_a469d72d9aff3f93c7f3ee18d4123869
#
_entry.id   a469d72d9aff3f93c7f3ee18d4123869
#
_cell.length_a   1.000
_cell.length_b   1.000
_cell.length_c   1.000
_cell.angle_alpha   90.00
_cell.angle_beta   90.00
_cell.angle_gamma   90.00
#
_symmetry.space_group_name_H-M   'P 1'
#
loop_
_entity.id
_entity.type
_entity.pdbx_description
1 polymer ?
#
loop_
_entity_poly.entity_id
_entity_poly.type
_entity_poly.pdbx_seq_one_letter_code
_entity_poly.pdbx_strand_id
1 'polypeptide(L)'
;MINNNSSINLQNLIESNRRTADDFINATNWAKVFGKSWYDYKVSSQCQKIIKSLTKKYKPRNSGFIESTRGKGSETWVHPVIAVDFAEWLNPDFGLLVKETFVRVISNDSDLAAQIMINDHNDQRAERAKKRILVSDTNKEVRNLAEKHGIHAGQVHNDRYKGCYGMIAPELRQDAGLKENETPLDSMSIRDLTLQSFINQMVIESDNPNLTFKLANNIRKGIEEATHKPLKPIWEKNKLKPNQAQKVVNNGQLELPL
;
A
#
# COMPACT_ATOMS: atom_id res chain seq x y z
N MET A 1 1.72 -40.97 -24.32
CA MET A 1 0.81 -40.04 -23.64
C MET A 1 1.50 -39.60 -22.37
N ILE A 2 2.10 -38.40 -22.38
CA ILE A 2 2.79 -37.85 -21.21
C ILE A 2 1.81 -36.83 -20.60
N ASN A 3 1.13 -37.25 -19.51
CA ASN A 3 0.32 -36.38 -18.69
C ASN A 3 1.24 -35.51 -17.83
N ASN A 4 1.68 -34.38 -18.33
CA ASN A 4 2.28 -33.31 -17.52
C ASN A 4 1.18 -32.33 -17.08
N ASN A 5 0.33 -32.73 -16.15
CA ASN A 5 -0.50 -31.83 -15.35
C ASN A 5 0.30 -31.25 -14.17
N SER A 6 1.39 -30.54 -14.44
CA SER A 6 1.90 -29.59 -13.47
C SER A 6 0.98 -28.36 -13.56
N SER A 7 0.04 -28.24 -12.63
CA SER A 7 -0.78 -27.03 -12.49
C SER A 7 0.15 -25.83 -12.36
N ILE A 8 0.11 -24.93 -13.36
CA ILE A 8 0.90 -23.70 -13.34
C ILE A 8 0.42 -22.88 -12.15
N ASN A 9 1.30 -22.57 -11.21
CA ASN A 9 0.98 -21.63 -10.15
C ASN A 9 1.00 -20.22 -10.74
N LEU A 10 -0.18 -19.73 -11.10
CA LEU A 10 -0.37 -18.44 -11.78
C LEU A 10 0.08 -17.24 -10.92
N GLN A 11 -0.03 -17.36 -9.60
CA GLN A 11 0.42 -16.30 -8.69
C GLN A 11 1.95 -16.19 -8.66
N ASN A 12 2.64 -17.33 -8.57
CA ASN A 12 4.09 -17.38 -8.68
C ASN A 12 4.58 -16.88 -10.06
N LEU A 13 3.80 -17.12 -11.11
CA LEU A 13 4.11 -16.62 -12.45
C LEU A 13 4.11 -15.09 -12.48
N ILE A 14 3.15 -14.44 -11.82
CA ILE A 14 3.10 -12.97 -11.73
C ILE A 14 4.33 -12.45 -10.95
N GLU A 15 4.56 -12.99 -9.76
CA GLU A 15 5.60 -12.52 -8.85
C GLU A 15 7.01 -12.69 -9.42
N SER A 16 7.31 -13.86 -10.00
CA SER A 16 8.63 -14.17 -10.56
C SER A 16 8.97 -13.43 -11.85
N ASN A 17 7.97 -12.83 -12.49
CA ASN A 17 8.13 -12.10 -13.75
C ASN A 17 7.89 -10.59 -13.62
N ARG A 18 7.81 -10.08 -12.40
CA ARG A 18 7.69 -8.64 -12.13
C ARG A 18 9.06 -8.02 -11.86
N ARG A 19 9.35 -6.91 -12.51
CA ARG A 19 10.55 -6.09 -12.26
C ARG A 19 10.27 -5.11 -11.12
N THR A 20 11.01 -5.22 -10.02
CA THR A 20 10.75 -4.43 -8.79
C THR A 20 10.99 -2.92 -8.93
N ALA A 21 11.82 -2.50 -9.90
CA ALA A 21 12.17 -1.10 -10.08
C ALA A 21 11.00 -0.23 -10.61
N ASP A 22 10.11 -0.80 -11.42
CA ASP A 22 9.06 -0.08 -12.13
C ASP A 22 7.77 -0.87 -12.34
N ASP A 23 7.68 -2.07 -11.78
CA ASP A 23 6.56 -3.01 -11.85
C ASP A 23 6.28 -3.57 -13.27
N PHE A 24 7.21 -3.41 -14.22
CA PHE A 24 7.06 -4.01 -15.54
C PHE A 24 7.06 -5.53 -15.46
N ILE A 25 6.29 -6.15 -16.35
CA ILE A 25 6.10 -7.60 -16.41
C ILE A 25 6.82 -8.17 -17.62
N ASN A 26 7.49 -9.33 -17.44
CA ASN A 26 8.15 -10.05 -18.52
C ASN A 26 7.13 -10.79 -19.40
N ALA A 27 6.64 -10.12 -20.44
CA ALA A 27 5.66 -10.67 -21.37
C ALA A 27 6.20 -11.85 -22.17
N THR A 28 7.53 -11.88 -22.45
CA THR A 28 8.16 -13.01 -23.15
C THR A 28 8.04 -14.30 -22.34
N ASN A 29 8.31 -14.26 -21.05
CA ASN A 29 8.20 -15.43 -20.19
C ASN A 29 6.76 -15.87 -20.00
N TRP A 30 5.82 -14.93 -19.81
CA TRP A 30 4.42 -15.30 -19.76
C TRP A 30 3.94 -15.97 -21.04
N ALA A 31 4.28 -15.42 -22.20
CA ALA A 31 3.94 -16.04 -23.48
C ALA A 31 4.47 -17.47 -23.62
N LYS A 32 5.73 -17.71 -23.22
CA LYS A 32 6.37 -19.05 -23.26
C LYS A 32 5.61 -20.06 -22.42
N VAL A 33 5.19 -19.71 -21.21
CA VAL A 33 4.45 -20.60 -20.29
C VAL A 33 3.16 -21.11 -20.92
N PHE A 34 2.47 -20.25 -21.69
CA PHE A 34 1.21 -20.61 -22.37
C PHE A 34 1.38 -21.05 -23.82
N GLY A 35 2.62 -21.25 -24.28
CA GLY A 35 2.89 -21.67 -25.67
C GLY A 35 2.44 -20.66 -26.74
N LYS A 36 2.38 -19.38 -26.38
CA LYS A 36 1.96 -18.26 -27.24
C LYS A 36 3.12 -17.30 -27.53
N SER A 37 2.90 -16.37 -28.44
CA SER A 37 3.86 -15.33 -28.80
C SER A 37 3.40 -13.96 -28.31
N TRP A 38 4.29 -13.24 -27.65
CA TRP A 38 4.06 -11.83 -27.34
C TRP A 38 3.82 -10.98 -28.61
N TYR A 39 4.49 -11.31 -29.70
CA TYR A 39 4.36 -10.57 -30.96
C TYR A 39 2.92 -10.61 -31.48
N ASP A 40 2.24 -11.76 -31.40
CA ASP A 40 0.87 -11.92 -31.92
C ASP A 40 -0.11 -11.05 -31.12
N TYR A 41 0.06 -10.97 -29.81
CA TYR A 41 -0.72 -10.07 -29.00
C TYR A 41 -0.39 -8.59 -29.29
N LYS A 42 0.91 -8.24 -29.41
CA LYS A 42 1.37 -6.89 -29.67
C LYS A 42 0.75 -6.27 -30.92
N VAL A 43 0.60 -7.05 -31.99
CA VAL A 43 0.02 -6.59 -33.26
C VAL A 43 -1.51 -6.58 -33.24
N SER A 44 -2.16 -7.12 -32.22
CA SER A 44 -3.62 -7.13 -32.09
C SER A 44 -4.19 -5.72 -31.99
N SER A 45 -5.41 -5.53 -32.49
CA SER A 45 -6.14 -4.26 -32.37
C SER A 45 -6.39 -3.88 -30.90
N GLN A 46 -6.54 -4.87 -30.03
CA GLN A 46 -6.74 -4.68 -28.59
C GLN A 46 -5.53 -4.07 -27.92
N CYS A 47 -4.34 -4.67 -28.10
CA CYS A 47 -3.09 -4.13 -27.56
C CYS A 47 -2.83 -2.70 -28.07
N GLN A 48 -3.04 -2.45 -29.38
CA GLN A 48 -2.82 -1.13 -29.97
C GLN A 48 -3.77 -0.07 -29.40
N LYS A 49 -5.03 -0.42 -29.09
CA LYS A 49 -5.98 0.48 -28.43
C LYS A 49 -5.52 0.83 -27.01
N ILE A 50 -5.02 -0.15 -26.24
CA ILE A 50 -4.50 0.07 -24.88
C ILE A 50 -3.27 0.99 -24.92
N ILE A 51 -2.31 0.72 -25.80
CA ILE A 51 -1.12 1.56 -25.96
C ILE A 51 -1.52 3.00 -26.29
N LYS A 52 -2.46 3.20 -27.22
CA LYS A 52 -2.99 4.52 -27.57
C LYS A 52 -3.62 5.22 -26.37
N SER A 53 -4.40 4.52 -25.59
CA SER A 53 -5.04 5.06 -24.38
C SER A 53 -4.02 5.42 -23.30
N LEU A 54 -3.00 4.58 -23.09
CA LEU A 54 -1.89 4.86 -22.18
C LEU A 54 -1.10 6.10 -22.63
N THR A 55 -0.81 6.20 -23.92
CA THR A 55 -0.09 7.36 -24.48
C THR A 55 -0.88 8.66 -24.33
N LYS A 56 -2.21 8.60 -24.47
CA LYS A 56 -3.08 9.76 -24.24
C LYS A 56 -3.11 10.19 -22.77
N LYS A 57 -3.11 9.23 -21.86
CA LYS A 57 -3.27 9.47 -20.41
C LYS A 57 -1.95 9.77 -19.68
N TYR A 58 -0.88 9.13 -20.09
CA TYR A 58 0.43 9.24 -19.45
C TYR A 58 1.48 9.70 -20.48
N LYS A 59 2.36 10.59 -20.06
CA LYS A 59 3.57 10.85 -20.82
C LYS A 59 4.47 9.61 -20.71
N PRO A 60 4.80 8.92 -21.81
CA PRO A 60 5.69 7.77 -21.74
C PRO A 60 7.05 8.20 -21.18
N ARG A 61 7.67 7.36 -20.36
CA ARG A 61 9.08 7.49 -20.03
C ARG A 61 9.93 7.27 -21.29
N ASN A 62 11.23 7.54 -21.25
CA ASN A 62 12.14 7.44 -22.40
C ASN A 62 12.08 6.09 -23.15
N SER A 63 11.72 4.99 -22.47
CA SER A 63 11.56 3.64 -23.02
C SER A 63 10.11 3.28 -23.44
N GLY A 64 9.14 4.17 -23.21
CA GLY A 64 7.72 3.91 -23.52
C GLY A 64 7.03 2.97 -22.53
N PHE A 65 5.97 2.26 -23.00
CA PHE A 65 5.21 1.29 -22.22
C PHE A 65 5.62 -0.15 -22.50
N ILE A 66 6.54 -0.37 -23.42
CA ILE A 66 7.09 -1.65 -23.86
C ILE A 66 8.58 -1.48 -24.06
N GLU A 67 9.36 -2.29 -23.36
CA GLU A 67 10.81 -2.33 -23.46
C GLU A 67 11.24 -3.70 -23.97
N SER A 68 12.07 -3.75 -24.98
CA SER A 68 12.61 -5.01 -25.52
C SER A 68 14.13 -4.98 -25.55
N THR A 69 14.74 -6.03 -25.02
CA THR A 69 16.19 -6.27 -25.19
C THR A 69 16.48 -6.84 -26.57
N ARG A 70 17.69 -6.67 -27.08
CA ARG A 70 18.13 -7.22 -28.37
C ARG A 70 19.09 -8.38 -28.15
N GLY A 71 19.08 -9.37 -29.05
CA GLY A 71 20.03 -10.48 -29.07
C GLY A 71 19.46 -11.81 -28.62
N LYS A 72 20.35 -12.83 -28.44
CA LYS A 72 19.97 -14.16 -28.00
C LYS A 72 19.44 -14.10 -26.55
N GLY A 73 18.22 -14.58 -26.33
CA GLY A 73 17.54 -14.45 -25.02
C GLY A 73 16.83 -13.10 -24.83
N SER A 74 16.45 -12.43 -25.94
CA SER A 74 15.70 -11.16 -25.86
C SER A 74 14.42 -11.32 -25.05
N GLU A 75 14.20 -10.37 -24.15
CA GLU A 75 13.01 -10.27 -23.30
C GLU A 75 12.22 -9.01 -23.65
N THR A 76 10.92 -9.09 -23.47
CA THR A 76 10.05 -7.93 -23.59
C THR A 76 9.36 -7.70 -22.27
N TRP A 77 9.55 -6.50 -21.76
CA TRP A 77 8.96 -6.00 -20.52
C TRP A 77 7.84 -5.02 -20.86
N VAL A 78 6.71 -5.18 -20.23
CA VAL A 78 5.51 -4.38 -20.54
C VAL A 78 4.95 -3.72 -19.30
N HIS A 79 4.35 -2.56 -19.50
CA HIS A 79 3.66 -1.84 -18.44
C HIS A 79 2.55 -2.70 -17.82
N PRO A 80 2.32 -2.65 -16.48
CA PRO A 80 1.33 -3.50 -15.79
C PRO A 80 -0.07 -3.48 -16.41
N VAL A 81 -0.57 -2.34 -16.88
CA VAL A 81 -1.88 -2.24 -17.55
C VAL A 81 -1.93 -3.07 -18.83
N ILE A 82 -0.84 -3.13 -19.60
CA ILE A 82 -0.77 -3.99 -20.81
C ILE A 82 -0.71 -5.45 -20.37
N ALA A 83 0.01 -5.77 -19.29
CA ALA A 83 0.13 -7.13 -18.79
C ALA A 83 -1.22 -7.70 -18.31
N VAL A 84 -2.07 -6.90 -17.69
CA VAL A 84 -3.43 -7.30 -17.26
C VAL A 84 -4.26 -7.81 -18.44
N ASP A 85 -4.32 -7.05 -19.50
CA ASP A 85 -5.05 -7.43 -20.72
C ASP A 85 -4.39 -8.62 -21.45
N PHE A 86 -3.05 -8.63 -21.45
CA PHE A 86 -2.28 -9.74 -22.03
C PHE A 86 -2.52 -11.07 -21.28
N ALA A 87 -2.71 -11.05 -19.97
CA ALA A 87 -3.04 -12.23 -19.18
C ALA A 87 -4.34 -12.90 -19.67
N GLU A 88 -5.37 -12.10 -19.94
CA GLU A 88 -6.64 -12.59 -20.47
C GLU A 88 -6.50 -13.17 -21.88
N TRP A 89 -5.71 -12.51 -22.74
CA TRP A 89 -5.41 -13.03 -24.08
C TRP A 89 -4.60 -14.34 -24.06
N LEU A 90 -3.69 -14.49 -23.07
CA LEU A 90 -2.90 -15.70 -22.90
C LEU A 90 -3.76 -16.89 -22.48
N ASN A 91 -4.58 -16.72 -21.45
CA ASN A 91 -5.43 -17.78 -20.89
C ASN A 91 -6.60 -17.17 -20.12
N PRO A 92 -7.86 -17.65 -20.35
CA PRO A 92 -9.03 -17.12 -19.64
C PRO A 92 -8.93 -17.26 -18.11
N ASP A 93 -8.39 -18.37 -17.58
CA ASP A 93 -8.25 -18.57 -16.14
C ASP A 93 -7.21 -17.62 -15.54
N PHE A 94 -6.15 -17.31 -16.27
CA PHE A 94 -5.17 -16.32 -15.88
C PHE A 94 -5.77 -14.90 -15.88
N GLY A 95 -6.56 -14.57 -16.91
CA GLY A 95 -7.33 -13.33 -16.94
C GLY A 95 -8.33 -13.21 -15.79
N LEU A 96 -8.99 -14.33 -15.44
CA LEU A 96 -9.93 -14.38 -14.32
C LEU A 96 -9.24 -14.11 -12.98
N LEU A 97 -8.08 -14.72 -12.72
CA LEU A 97 -7.29 -14.47 -11.50
C LEU A 97 -6.95 -12.99 -11.33
N VAL A 98 -6.57 -12.30 -12.42
CA VAL A 98 -6.27 -10.87 -12.38
C VAL A 98 -7.52 -10.04 -12.04
N LYS A 99 -8.67 -10.40 -12.64
CA LYS A 99 -9.96 -9.74 -12.36
C LYS A 99 -10.43 -9.98 -10.93
N GLU A 100 -10.31 -11.20 -10.42
CA GLU A 100 -10.62 -11.54 -9.02
C GLU A 100 -9.75 -10.76 -8.04
N THR A 101 -8.46 -10.62 -8.34
CA THR A 101 -7.56 -9.78 -7.53
C THR A 101 -8.04 -8.32 -7.49
N PHE A 102 -8.50 -7.78 -8.63
CA PHE A 102 -9.08 -6.43 -8.67
C PHE A 102 -10.38 -6.35 -7.84
N VAL A 103 -11.27 -7.34 -7.94
CA VAL A 103 -12.50 -7.40 -7.11
C VAL A 103 -12.15 -7.43 -5.62
N ARG A 104 -11.17 -8.22 -5.21
CA ARG A 104 -10.68 -8.25 -3.82
C ARG A 104 -10.16 -6.89 -3.35
N VAL A 105 -9.45 -6.15 -4.20
CA VAL A 105 -8.97 -4.79 -3.89
C VAL A 105 -10.13 -3.84 -3.65
N ILE A 106 -11.14 -3.81 -4.55
CA ILE A 106 -12.29 -2.90 -4.39
C ILE A 106 -13.23 -3.29 -3.24
N SER A 107 -13.22 -4.57 -2.85
CA SER A 107 -13.98 -5.08 -1.69
C SER A 107 -13.27 -4.85 -0.36
N ASN A 108 -12.11 -4.17 -0.37
CA ASN A 108 -11.26 -3.95 0.82
C ASN A 108 -10.89 -5.25 1.54
N ASP A 109 -10.51 -6.29 0.77
CA ASP A 109 -10.11 -7.59 1.30
C ASP A 109 -8.86 -7.46 2.19
N SER A 110 -9.04 -7.67 3.49
CA SER A 110 -7.97 -7.54 4.49
C SER A 110 -6.88 -8.60 4.33
N ASP A 111 -7.23 -9.79 3.87
CA ASP A 111 -6.27 -10.89 3.68
C ASP A 111 -5.36 -10.61 2.48
N LEU A 112 -5.92 -10.05 1.40
CA LEU A 112 -5.12 -9.58 0.26
C LEU A 112 -4.17 -8.46 0.68
N ALA A 113 -4.65 -7.49 1.47
CA ALA A 113 -3.82 -6.42 1.98
C ALA A 113 -2.67 -6.95 2.86
N ALA A 114 -2.95 -7.94 3.72
CA ALA A 114 -1.93 -8.61 4.54
C ALA A 114 -0.91 -9.37 3.67
N GLN A 115 -1.36 -10.11 2.66
CA GLN A 115 -0.48 -10.83 1.72
C GLN A 115 0.44 -9.86 0.96
N ILE A 116 -0.09 -8.75 0.45
CA ILE A 116 0.71 -7.72 -0.23
C ILE A 116 1.79 -7.16 0.71
N MET A 117 1.47 -6.92 1.98
CA MET A 117 2.43 -6.42 2.97
C MET A 117 3.49 -7.45 3.35
N ILE A 118 3.13 -8.74 3.42
CA ILE A 118 4.09 -9.81 3.73
C ILE A 118 5.09 -9.99 2.57
N ASN A 119 4.62 -9.83 1.34
CA ASN A 119 5.41 -10.03 0.13
C ASN A 119 6.12 -8.73 -0.35
N ASP A 120 5.95 -7.60 0.35
CA ASP A 120 6.70 -6.37 0.02
C ASP A 120 8.18 -6.58 0.35
N HIS A 121 9.04 -6.55 -0.67
CA HIS A 121 10.49 -6.69 -0.54
C HIS A 121 11.19 -5.51 0.18
N ASN A 122 10.44 -4.45 0.49
CA ASN A 122 10.92 -3.36 1.31
C ASN A 122 10.51 -3.58 2.77
N ASP A 123 11.34 -4.26 3.53
CA ASP A 123 11.08 -4.65 4.93
C ASP A 123 10.66 -3.47 5.82
N GLN A 124 11.27 -2.31 5.65
CA GLN A 124 10.90 -1.12 6.43
C GLN A 124 9.51 -0.60 6.07
N ARG A 125 9.17 -0.61 4.78
CA ARG A 125 7.87 -0.17 4.30
C ARG A 125 6.76 -1.11 4.73
N ALA A 126 6.99 -2.42 4.60
CA ALA A 126 6.08 -3.46 5.04
C ALA A 126 5.87 -3.40 6.56
N GLU A 127 6.94 -3.29 7.33
CA GLU A 127 6.86 -3.17 8.79
C GLU A 127 6.10 -1.91 9.23
N ARG A 128 6.35 -0.78 8.59
CA ARG A 128 5.62 0.45 8.87
C ARG A 128 4.12 0.31 8.58
N ALA A 129 3.76 -0.34 7.46
CA ALA A 129 2.36 -0.59 7.11
C ALA A 129 1.67 -1.48 8.15
N LYS A 130 2.32 -2.55 8.61
CA LYS A 130 1.82 -3.42 9.70
C LYS A 130 1.57 -2.63 10.98
N LYS A 131 2.53 -1.79 11.40
CA LYS A 131 2.36 -0.94 12.58
C LYS A 131 1.23 0.09 12.41
N ARG A 132 1.07 0.65 11.21
CA ARG A 132 -0.02 1.59 10.92
C ARG A 132 -1.41 0.95 11.02
N ILE A 133 -1.53 -0.31 10.56
CA ILE A 133 -2.76 -1.09 10.70
C ILE A 133 -3.04 -1.37 12.18
N LEU A 134 -2.05 -1.85 12.91
CA LEU A 134 -2.20 -2.13 14.35
C LEU A 134 -2.69 -0.91 15.13
N VAL A 135 -2.13 0.29 14.85
CA VAL A 135 -2.63 1.53 15.45
C VAL A 135 -4.07 1.81 15.03
N SER A 136 -4.45 1.52 13.79
CA SER A 136 -5.82 1.72 13.30
C SER A 136 -6.81 0.83 14.04
N ASP A 137 -6.48 -0.43 14.25
CA ASP A 137 -7.36 -1.38 14.91
C ASP A 137 -7.48 -1.08 16.41
N THR A 138 -6.36 -0.86 17.09
CA THR A 138 -6.40 -0.44 18.50
C THR A 138 -7.08 0.92 18.69
N ASN A 139 -7.05 1.83 17.71
CA ASN A 139 -7.83 3.07 17.76
C ASN A 139 -9.35 2.82 17.72
N LYS A 140 -9.82 1.79 16.98
CA LYS A 140 -11.25 1.40 16.98
C LYS A 140 -11.67 0.88 18.34
N GLU A 141 -10.85 0.03 18.96
CA GLU A 141 -11.10 -0.50 20.30
C GLU A 141 -11.12 0.61 21.36
N VAL A 142 -10.13 1.54 21.32
CA VAL A 142 -10.11 2.71 22.20
C VAL A 142 -11.34 3.61 22.00
N ARG A 143 -11.84 3.73 20.76
CA ARG A 143 -13.08 4.47 20.48
C ARG A 143 -14.27 3.81 21.17
N ASN A 144 -14.44 2.51 20.99
CA ASN A 144 -15.54 1.75 21.61
C ASN A 144 -15.46 1.85 23.14
N LEU A 145 -14.24 1.78 23.69
CA LEU A 145 -14.01 1.94 25.12
C LEU A 145 -14.39 3.35 25.60
N ALA A 146 -13.97 4.39 24.87
CA ALA A 146 -14.31 5.78 25.19
C ALA A 146 -15.84 6.00 25.18
N GLU A 147 -16.54 5.49 24.18
CA GLU A 147 -18.00 5.53 24.08
C GLU A 147 -18.68 4.82 25.28
N LYS A 148 -18.19 3.63 25.66
CA LYS A 148 -18.66 2.89 26.86
C LYS A 148 -18.56 3.74 28.14
N HIS A 149 -17.52 4.57 28.23
CA HIS A 149 -17.28 5.44 29.39
C HIS A 149 -17.85 6.87 29.23
N GLY A 150 -18.60 7.16 28.17
CA GLY A 150 -19.18 8.48 27.91
C GLY A 150 -18.15 9.56 27.57
N ILE A 151 -16.97 9.17 27.07
CA ILE A 151 -15.87 10.07 26.72
C ILE A 151 -15.78 10.20 25.19
N HIS A 152 -15.56 11.42 24.71
CA HIS A 152 -15.36 11.62 23.27
C HIS A 152 -14.01 11.02 22.81
N ALA A 153 -14.03 10.12 21.84
CA ALA A 153 -12.83 9.42 21.35
C ALA A 153 -11.69 10.36 20.90
N GLY A 154 -12.03 11.53 20.33
CA GLY A 154 -11.06 12.56 19.96
C GLY A 154 -10.27 13.13 21.15
N GLN A 155 -10.88 13.19 22.34
CA GLN A 155 -10.20 13.58 23.57
C GLN A 155 -9.14 12.53 23.93
N VAL A 156 -9.50 11.25 23.93
CA VAL A 156 -8.57 10.17 24.27
C VAL A 156 -7.36 10.16 23.31
N HIS A 157 -7.58 10.38 22.01
CA HIS A 157 -6.49 10.48 21.04
C HIS A 157 -5.59 11.70 21.27
N ASN A 158 -6.18 12.86 21.61
CA ASN A 158 -5.40 14.06 21.94
C ASN A 158 -4.63 13.90 23.25
N ASP A 159 -5.22 13.27 24.25
CA ASP A 159 -4.56 12.96 25.53
C ASP A 159 -3.35 12.06 25.34
N ARG A 160 -3.44 11.07 24.45
CA ARG A 160 -2.31 10.22 24.06
C ARG A 160 -1.20 11.03 23.41
N TYR A 161 -1.50 11.86 22.41
CA TYR A 161 -0.51 12.70 21.74
C TYR A 161 0.12 13.72 22.70
N LYS A 162 -0.72 14.37 23.50
CA LYS A 162 -0.25 15.35 24.49
C LYS A 162 0.64 14.71 25.54
N GLY A 163 0.30 13.49 26.02
CA GLY A 163 1.13 12.72 26.90
C GLY A 163 2.49 12.37 26.29
N CYS A 164 2.52 11.87 25.05
CA CYS A 164 3.74 11.46 24.36
C CYS A 164 4.65 12.63 23.98
N TYR A 165 4.08 13.69 23.39
CA TYR A 165 4.85 14.73 22.70
C TYR A 165 4.61 16.15 23.20
N GLY A 166 3.69 16.33 24.15
CA GLY A 166 3.25 17.67 24.59
C GLY A 166 2.36 18.40 23.60
N MET A 167 1.95 17.75 22.50
CA MET A 167 1.21 18.34 21.37
C MET A 167 -0.10 17.59 21.15
N ILE A 168 -1.14 18.29 20.70
CA ILE A 168 -2.41 17.70 20.23
C ILE A 168 -2.37 17.45 18.71
N ALA A 169 -3.36 16.75 18.17
CA ALA A 169 -3.39 16.38 16.76
C ALA A 169 -3.25 17.55 15.75
N PRO A 170 -3.86 18.72 15.94
CA PRO A 170 -3.61 19.89 15.08
C PRO A 170 -2.16 20.36 15.08
N GLU A 171 -1.53 20.43 16.25
CA GLU A 171 -0.13 20.85 16.42
C GLU A 171 0.83 19.86 15.77
N LEU A 172 0.56 18.55 15.93
CA LEU A 172 1.32 17.49 15.25
C LEU A 172 1.20 17.58 13.73
N ARG A 173 0.01 17.92 13.20
CA ARG A 173 -0.15 18.15 11.75
C ARG A 173 0.70 19.31 11.26
N GLN A 174 0.70 20.40 12.00
CA GLN A 174 1.52 21.59 11.67
C GLN A 174 3.01 21.25 11.70
N ASP A 175 3.48 20.56 12.75
CA ASP A 175 4.87 20.14 12.90
C ASP A 175 5.33 19.18 11.78
N ALA A 176 4.43 18.31 11.31
CA ALA A 176 4.67 17.39 10.21
C ALA A 176 4.49 18.02 8.81
N GLY A 177 4.03 19.26 8.70
CA GLY A 177 3.70 19.91 7.44
C GLY A 177 2.53 19.26 6.70
N LEU A 178 1.53 18.77 7.43
CA LEU A 178 0.35 18.07 6.93
C LEU A 178 -0.83 19.04 6.74
N LYS A 179 -1.74 18.67 5.83
CA LYS A 179 -3.01 19.36 5.64
C LYS A 179 -3.98 19.01 6.77
N GLU A 180 -5.02 19.83 6.94
CA GLU A 180 -6.02 19.67 8.01
C GLU A 180 -6.75 18.30 7.99
N ASN A 181 -7.01 17.77 6.82
CA ASN A 181 -7.67 16.47 6.62
C ASN A 181 -6.72 15.25 6.66
N GLU A 182 -5.41 15.46 6.85
CA GLU A 182 -4.43 14.37 6.93
C GLU A 182 -4.22 13.96 8.40
N THR A 183 -4.03 12.67 8.65
CA THR A 183 -3.73 12.16 10.00
C THR A 183 -2.23 12.17 10.27
N PRO A 184 -1.76 12.62 11.46
CA PRO A 184 -0.35 12.54 11.82
C PRO A 184 0.24 11.12 11.72
N LEU A 185 -0.57 10.09 11.98
CA LEU A 185 -0.15 8.69 11.94
C LEU A 185 0.40 8.27 10.57
N ASP A 186 -0.07 8.87 9.47
CA ASP A 186 0.40 8.53 8.11
C ASP A 186 1.83 9.02 7.83
N SER A 187 2.35 9.92 8.66
CA SER A 187 3.70 10.45 8.55
C SER A 187 4.62 10.03 9.71
N MET A 188 4.11 9.35 10.72
CA MET A 188 4.89 8.86 11.85
C MET A 188 5.82 7.71 11.46
N SER A 189 6.98 7.65 12.10
CA SER A 189 7.94 6.55 11.99
C SER A 189 7.41 5.25 12.60
N ILE A 190 8.07 4.13 12.29
CA ILE A 190 7.78 2.81 12.91
C ILE A 190 7.84 2.91 14.43
N ARG A 191 8.84 3.60 14.98
CA ARG A 191 8.97 3.84 16.43
C ARG A 191 7.73 4.50 17.01
N ASP A 192 7.29 5.58 16.39
CA ASP A 192 6.16 6.35 16.90
C ASP A 192 4.84 5.60 16.74
N LEU A 193 4.63 4.90 15.64
CA LEU A 193 3.47 4.02 15.45
C LEU A 193 3.45 2.88 16.49
N THR A 194 4.60 2.29 16.80
CA THR A 194 4.70 1.26 17.85
C THR A 194 4.35 1.84 19.21
N LEU A 195 4.84 3.04 19.53
CA LEU A 195 4.52 3.72 20.78
C LEU A 195 3.01 4.01 20.89
N GLN A 196 2.38 4.49 19.80
CA GLN A 196 0.95 4.79 19.80
C GLN A 196 0.10 3.52 19.99
N SER A 197 0.44 2.41 19.33
CA SER A 197 -0.29 1.14 19.50
C SER A 197 -0.10 0.56 20.90
N PHE A 198 1.10 0.66 21.46
CA PHE A 198 1.40 0.18 22.82
C PHE A 198 0.57 0.94 23.86
N ILE A 199 0.50 2.26 23.78
CA ILE A 199 -0.32 3.05 24.71
C ILE A 199 -1.81 2.70 24.57
N ASN A 200 -2.30 2.53 23.34
CA ASN A 200 -3.68 2.08 23.11
C ASN A 200 -3.94 0.74 23.81
N GLN A 201 -3.04 -0.22 23.65
CA GLN A 201 -3.17 -1.53 24.29
C GLN A 201 -3.25 -1.42 25.81
N MET A 202 -2.38 -0.63 26.42
CA MET A 202 -2.39 -0.36 27.86
C MET A 202 -3.71 0.27 28.34
N VAL A 203 -4.28 1.19 27.53
CA VAL A 203 -5.58 1.82 27.83
C VAL A 203 -6.71 0.81 27.74
N ILE A 204 -6.70 -0.05 26.72
CA ILE A 204 -7.70 -1.11 26.54
C ILE A 204 -7.64 -2.10 27.70
N GLU A 205 -6.45 -2.57 28.06
CA GLU A 205 -6.25 -3.51 29.19
C GLU A 205 -6.66 -2.93 30.54
N SER A 206 -6.49 -1.60 30.71
CA SER A 206 -6.92 -0.93 31.96
C SER A 206 -8.43 -0.71 32.06
N ASP A 207 -9.20 -0.93 31.00
CA ASP A 207 -10.62 -0.58 30.84
C ASP A 207 -10.94 0.86 31.31
N ASN A 208 -9.97 1.79 31.19
CA ASN A 208 -10.11 3.16 31.68
C ASN A 208 -9.46 4.19 30.75
N PRO A 209 -10.22 4.80 29.83
CA PRO A 209 -9.70 5.78 28.88
C PRO A 209 -9.21 7.08 29.52
N ASN A 210 -9.60 7.41 30.76
CA ASN A 210 -9.11 8.58 31.47
C ASN A 210 -7.63 8.48 31.86
N LEU A 211 -7.06 7.27 31.87
CA LEU A 211 -5.64 7.07 32.16
C LEU A 211 -4.73 7.37 30.97
N THR A 212 -5.26 7.62 29.79
CA THR A 212 -4.48 7.75 28.54
C THR A 212 -3.36 8.77 28.66
N PHE A 213 -3.66 9.98 29.11
CA PHE A 213 -2.63 11.02 29.28
C PHE A 213 -1.55 10.59 30.27
N LYS A 214 -1.96 10.05 31.43
CA LYS A 214 -1.03 9.62 32.49
C LYS A 214 -0.10 8.52 32.01
N LEU A 215 -0.64 7.50 31.34
CA LEU A 215 0.14 6.38 30.76
C LEU A 215 1.15 6.90 29.72
N ALA A 216 0.67 7.69 28.77
CA ALA A 216 1.52 8.26 27.72
C ALA A 216 2.65 9.15 28.30
N ASN A 217 2.32 9.98 29.29
CA ASN A 217 3.30 10.86 29.93
C ASN A 217 4.33 10.09 30.77
N ASN A 218 3.93 9.03 31.45
CA ASN A 218 4.87 8.18 32.20
C ASN A 218 5.84 7.45 31.26
N ILE A 219 5.36 6.93 30.15
CA ILE A 219 6.19 6.29 29.12
C ILE A 219 7.17 7.31 28.55
N ARG A 220 6.69 8.52 28.19
CA ARG A 220 7.55 9.62 27.75
C ARG A 220 8.68 9.89 28.73
N LYS A 221 8.36 10.11 30.00
CA LYS A 221 9.36 10.38 31.04
C LYS A 221 10.39 9.28 31.16
N GLY A 222 9.97 8.00 31.18
CA GLY A 222 10.88 6.88 31.23
C GLY A 222 11.82 6.81 30.01
N ILE A 223 11.33 7.13 28.82
CA ILE A 223 12.17 7.22 27.60
C ILE A 223 13.16 8.37 27.70
N GLU A 224 12.70 9.56 28.14
CA GLU A 224 13.53 10.75 28.26
C GLU A 224 14.63 10.58 29.33
N GLU A 225 14.31 9.95 30.46
CA GLU A 225 15.25 9.58 31.50
C GLU A 225 16.33 8.60 30.99
N ALA A 226 15.88 7.53 30.31
CA ALA A 226 16.79 6.50 29.80
C ALA A 226 17.67 7.00 28.64
N THR A 227 17.17 7.91 27.82
CA THR A 227 17.87 8.39 26.62
C THR A 227 18.58 9.72 26.83
N HIS A 228 18.30 10.44 27.90
CA HIS A 228 18.73 11.83 28.16
C HIS A 228 18.34 12.79 27.02
N LYS A 229 17.27 12.51 26.31
CA LYS A 229 16.78 13.32 25.16
C LYS A 229 15.26 13.48 25.23
N PRO A 230 14.73 14.66 24.86
CA PRO A 230 13.29 14.86 24.79
C PRO A 230 12.67 13.94 23.71
N LEU A 231 11.54 13.32 24.05
CA LEU A 231 10.79 12.50 23.09
C LEU A 231 10.06 13.41 22.12
N LYS A 232 10.52 13.46 20.89
CA LYS A 232 9.87 14.18 19.78
C LYS A 232 9.39 13.18 18.74
N PRO A 233 8.29 13.48 18.00
CA PRO A 233 7.87 12.63 16.90
C PRO A 233 8.95 12.62 15.80
N ILE A 234 9.10 11.47 15.14
CA ILE A 234 9.94 11.33 13.94
C ILE A 234 8.99 11.23 12.74
N TRP A 235 9.12 12.21 11.84
CA TRP A 235 8.34 12.23 10.62
C TRP A 235 9.10 11.56 9.49
N GLU A 236 8.45 10.60 8.84
CA GLU A 236 8.98 10.03 7.62
C GLU A 236 8.70 10.97 6.44
N LYS A 237 9.76 11.51 5.86
CA LYS A 237 9.68 12.43 4.70
C LYS A 237 9.12 11.76 3.44
N ASN A 238 9.15 10.45 3.37
CA ASN A 238 8.50 9.68 2.33
C ASN A 238 7.07 9.35 2.78
N LYS A 239 6.15 10.31 2.58
CA LYS A 239 4.76 9.92 2.34
C LYS A 239 4.84 8.73 1.38
N LEU A 240 4.13 7.64 1.66
CA LEU A 240 3.74 6.70 0.62
C LEU A 240 3.11 7.58 -0.46
N LYS A 241 3.94 8.06 -1.42
CA LYS A 241 3.38 8.79 -2.54
C LYS A 241 2.37 7.83 -3.10
N PRO A 242 1.08 8.15 -3.07
CA PRO A 242 0.12 7.33 -3.77
C PRO A 242 0.73 7.15 -5.14
N ASN A 243 0.90 5.90 -5.55
CA ASN A 243 1.48 5.53 -6.82
C ASN A 243 0.97 6.55 -7.82
N GLN A 244 1.78 7.11 -8.71
CA GLN A 244 1.38 8.24 -9.59
C GLN A 244 0.04 8.02 -10.31
N ALA A 245 -0.45 6.77 -10.35
CA ALA A 245 -1.81 6.41 -10.74
C ALA A 245 -2.93 7.06 -9.89
N GLN A 246 -2.72 7.30 -8.59
CA GLN A 246 -3.73 7.95 -7.74
C GLN A 246 -3.80 9.48 -7.92
N LYS A 247 -2.75 10.14 -8.38
CA LYS A 247 -2.79 11.56 -8.72
C LYS A 247 -3.68 11.87 -9.91
N VAL A 248 -3.95 10.89 -10.74
CA VAL A 248 -4.78 11.04 -11.96
C VAL A 248 -6.27 10.86 -11.66
N VAL A 249 -6.64 10.08 -10.63
CA VAL A 249 -8.04 9.83 -10.27
C VAL A 249 -8.67 11.06 -9.60
N ASN A 250 -7.89 11.86 -8.87
CA ASN A 250 -8.43 13.01 -8.13
C ASN A 250 -8.55 14.32 -8.95
N ASN A 251 -8.03 14.37 -10.19
CA ASN A 251 -8.12 15.56 -11.05
C ASN A 251 -8.91 15.31 -12.36
N GLY A 252 -9.56 14.17 -12.50
CA GLY A 252 -10.37 13.86 -13.69
C GLY A 252 -11.81 13.60 -13.32
N GLN A 253 -12.67 14.63 -13.39
CA GLN A 253 -14.09 14.39 -13.67
C GLN A 253 -14.17 13.58 -14.95
N LEU A 254 -14.61 12.32 -14.84
CA LEU A 254 -15.04 11.53 -15.99
C LEU A 254 -16.35 12.12 -16.48
N GLU A 255 -16.30 13.06 -17.42
CA GLU A 255 -17.42 13.28 -18.31
C GLU A 255 -17.47 12.08 -19.26
N LEU A 256 -18.40 11.17 -19.00
CA LEU A 256 -18.79 10.15 -19.97
C LEU A 256 -19.58 10.85 -21.06
N PRO A 257 -19.20 10.76 -22.33
CA PRO A 257 -20.08 11.19 -23.41
C PRO A 257 -21.29 10.26 -23.46
N LEU A 258 -22.48 10.87 -23.43
CA LEU A 258 -23.75 10.23 -23.74
C LEU A 258 -23.77 9.65 -25.15
#